data_a6c80991cfbf0700e08d859181b39aa7
#
_entry.id   a6c80991cfbf0700e08d859181b39aa7
#
_cell.length_a   1.000
_cell.length_b   1.000
_cell.length_c   1.000
_cell.angle_alpha   90.00
_cell.angle_beta   90.00
_cell.angle_gamma   90.00
#
_symmetry.space_group_name_H-M   'P 1'
#
loop_
_entity.id
_entity.type
_entity.pdbx_description
1 polymer ?
#
loop_
_entity_poly.entity_id
_entity_poly.type
_entity_poly.pdbx_seq_one_letter_code
_entity_poly.pdbx_strand_id
1 'polypeptide(L)'
;AAILPRISPATLRIEAGEILGSMAAVEKAIELGVKSVDIYFDYMGIRAWALGEWKRNKKGTIAYYDYMQSVKDKIAINFVKVKGHSGVEGNEEADRLAKKAVGIL
;
A
#
# COMPACT_ATOMS: atom_id res chain seq x y z
N ALA A 1 4.44 4.76 4.59
CA ALA A 1 4.47 4.20 3.22
C ALA A 1 5.68 4.74 2.47
N ALA A 2 6.32 3.89 1.71
CA ALA A 2 7.51 4.24 0.93
C ALA A 2 7.11 4.37 -0.55
N ILE A 3 7.52 5.46 -1.17
CA ILE A 3 7.26 5.68 -2.60
C ILE A 3 8.35 4.97 -3.39
N LEU A 4 7.93 4.09 -4.30
CA LEU A 4 8.83 3.35 -5.16
C LEU A 4 8.92 4.03 -6.53
N PRO A 5 9.96 3.74 -7.32
CA PRO A 5 10.03 4.28 -8.69
C PRO A 5 8.80 3.89 -9.50
N ARG A 6 8.28 4.82 -10.28
CA ARG A 6 7.12 4.56 -11.11
C ARG A 6 7.49 3.72 -12.32
N ILE A 7 6.60 2.79 -12.68
CA ILE A 7 6.75 2.02 -13.90
C ILE A 7 6.41 2.91 -15.10
N SER A 8 5.39 3.78 -14.93
CA SER A 8 4.98 4.73 -15.94
C SER A 8 4.43 5.97 -15.25
N PRO A 9 4.31 7.12 -15.96
CA PRO A 9 3.73 8.33 -15.37
C PRO A 9 2.29 8.15 -14.89
N ALA A 10 1.56 7.15 -15.40
CA ALA A 10 0.17 6.91 -15.04
C ALA A 10 0.00 6.05 -13.79
N THR A 11 1.08 5.43 -13.30
CA THR A 11 1.02 4.52 -12.17
C THR A 11 2.00 4.93 -11.08
N LEU A 12 1.51 5.05 -9.86
CA LEU A 12 2.34 5.28 -8.69
C LEU A 12 2.54 3.96 -7.96
N ARG A 13 3.77 3.65 -7.59
CA ARG A 13 4.12 2.44 -6.86
C ARG A 13 4.50 2.81 -5.44
N ILE A 14 3.80 2.23 -4.47
CA ILE A 14 4.01 2.55 -3.06
C ILE A 14 4.07 1.27 -2.25
N GLU A 15 5.01 1.21 -1.30
CA GLU A 15 5.06 0.14 -0.32
C GLU A 15 4.32 0.59 0.93
N ALA A 16 3.39 -0.23 1.40
CA ALA A 16 2.61 0.06 2.60
C ALA A 16 2.73 -1.07 3.60
N GLY A 17 3.17 -0.75 4.81
CA GLY A 17 3.32 -1.73 5.88
C GLY A 17 2.10 -1.81 6.81
N GLU A 18 1.18 -0.85 6.71
CA GLU A 18 0.01 -0.82 7.55
C GLU A 18 -1.16 -0.12 6.84
N ILE A 19 -2.36 -0.24 7.40
CA ILE A 19 -3.55 0.30 6.74
C ILE A 19 -3.51 1.83 6.60
N LEU A 20 -2.99 2.54 7.59
CA LEU A 20 -2.87 4.00 7.50
C LEU A 20 -1.93 4.39 6.36
N GLY A 21 -0.83 3.67 6.21
CA GLY A 21 0.10 3.89 5.11
C GLY A 21 -0.55 3.62 3.76
N SER A 22 -1.39 2.59 3.68
CA SER A 22 -2.11 2.26 2.46
C SER A 22 -3.12 3.36 2.09
N MET A 23 -3.86 3.87 3.06
CA MET A 23 -4.79 4.98 2.83
C MET A 23 -4.06 6.24 2.37
N ALA A 24 -2.95 6.57 3.01
CA ALA A 24 -2.13 7.72 2.62
C ALA A 24 -1.58 7.55 1.21
N ALA A 25 -1.22 6.33 0.83
CA ALA A 25 -0.72 6.02 -0.50
C ALA A 25 -1.78 6.32 -1.58
N VAL A 26 -3.01 5.87 -1.34
CA VAL A 26 -4.10 6.12 -2.27
C VAL A 26 -4.40 7.60 -2.36
N GLU A 27 -4.44 8.28 -1.23
CA GLU A 27 -4.70 9.71 -1.18
C GLU A 27 -3.65 10.49 -1.95
N LYS A 28 -2.38 10.12 -1.77
CA LYS A 28 -1.28 10.74 -2.50
C LYS A 28 -1.40 10.51 -4.00
N ALA A 29 -1.76 9.29 -4.40
CA ALA A 29 -1.93 8.96 -5.81
C ALA A 29 -3.05 9.79 -6.45
N ILE A 30 -4.17 9.97 -5.72
CA ILE A 30 -5.27 10.80 -6.20
C ILE A 30 -4.82 12.25 -6.31
N GLU A 31 -4.10 12.75 -5.31
CA GLU A 31 -3.58 14.11 -5.30
C GLU A 31 -2.66 14.38 -6.49
N LEU A 32 -1.83 13.40 -6.83
CA LEU A 32 -0.90 13.51 -7.96
C LEU A 32 -1.59 13.34 -9.33
N GLY A 33 -2.85 12.95 -9.33
CA GLY A 33 -3.59 12.79 -10.57
C GLY A 33 -3.21 11.57 -11.40
N VAL A 34 -2.53 10.59 -10.80
CA VAL A 34 -2.20 9.35 -11.52
C VAL A 34 -3.43 8.49 -11.69
N LYS A 35 -3.43 7.63 -12.69
CA LYS A 35 -4.58 6.80 -13.01
C LYS A 35 -4.67 5.53 -12.18
N SER A 36 -3.55 5.07 -11.66
CA SER A 36 -3.52 3.86 -10.86
C SER A 36 -2.43 3.93 -9.80
N VAL A 37 -2.59 3.09 -8.78
CA VAL A 37 -1.59 2.94 -7.72
C VAL A 37 -1.38 1.46 -7.45
N ASP A 38 -0.12 1.05 -7.41
CA ASP A 38 0.26 -0.31 -7.03
C ASP A 38 0.76 -0.26 -5.60
N ILE A 39 0.04 -0.93 -4.71
CA ILE A 39 0.39 -0.98 -3.28
C ILE A 39 1.09 -2.30 -3.02
N TYR A 40 2.38 -2.22 -2.72
CA TYR A 40 3.20 -3.37 -2.39
C TYR A 40 3.11 -3.61 -0.89
N PHE A 41 2.73 -4.82 -0.50
CA PHE A 41 2.48 -5.14 0.91
C PHE A 41 3.00 -6.54 1.24
N ASP A 42 3.34 -6.76 2.51
CA ASP A 42 3.68 -8.09 3.02
C ASP A 42 2.60 -8.64 3.95
N TYR A 43 1.89 -7.76 4.66
CA TYR A 43 0.83 -8.18 5.58
C TYR A 43 -0.51 -8.27 4.84
N MET A 44 -1.08 -9.47 4.83
CA MET A 44 -2.31 -9.74 4.07
C MET A 44 -3.50 -8.86 4.45
N GLY A 45 -3.53 -8.33 5.67
CA GLY A 45 -4.60 -7.43 6.09
C GLY A 45 -4.74 -6.19 5.22
N ILE A 46 -3.64 -5.72 4.64
CA ILE A 46 -3.64 -4.55 3.75
C ILE A 46 -4.61 -4.78 2.59
N ARG A 47 -4.61 -5.97 2.03
CA ARG A 47 -5.50 -6.34 0.93
C ARG A 47 -6.84 -6.88 1.42
N ALA A 48 -6.79 -7.79 2.37
CA ALA A 48 -7.98 -8.51 2.81
C ALA A 48 -9.04 -7.59 3.41
N TRP A 49 -8.64 -6.62 4.19
CA TRP A 49 -9.60 -5.65 4.75
C TRP A 49 -10.07 -4.65 3.69
N ALA A 50 -9.20 -4.24 2.78
CA ALA A 50 -9.59 -3.32 1.71
C ALA A 50 -10.65 -3.92 0.79
N LEU A 51 -10.54 -5.20 0.49
CA LEU A 51 -11.45 -5.91 -0.40
C LEU A 51 -12.63 -6.57 0.31
N GLY A 52 -12.64 -6.51 1.64
CA GLY A 52 -13.72 -7.14 2.41
C GLY A 52 -13.59 -8.64 2.58
N GLU A 53 -12.41 -9.21 2.34
CA GLU A 53 -12.19 -10.65 2.48
C GLU A 53 -12.11 -11.09 3.94
N TRP A 54 -11.68 -10.20 4.84
CA TRP A 54 -11.60 -10.46 6.27
C TRP A 54 -12.65 -9.64 7.01
N LYS A 55 -13.13 -10.20 8.13
CA LYS A 55 -14.08 -9.50 9.01
C LYS A 55 -13.46 -8.20 9.53
N ARG A 56 -14.29 -7.17 9.54
CA ARG A 56 -13.88 -5.84 9.99
C ARG A 56 -14.57 -5.55 11.32
N ASN A 57 -13.86 -5.79 12.41
CA ASN A 57 -14.41 -5.66 13.76
C ASN A 57 -13.96 -4.40 14.49
N LYS A 58 -12.93 -3.72 13.98
CA LYS A 58 -12.37 -2.54 14.63
C LYS A 58 -12.64 -1.30 13.79
N LYS A 59 -12.72 -0.15 14.47
CA LYS A 59 -12.96 1.13 13.78
C LYS A 59 -11.97 1.38 12.66
N GLY A 60 -10.69 1.07 12.89
CA GLY A 60 -9.66 1.27 11.87
C GLY A 60 -9.87 0.42 10.64
N THR A 61 -10.22 -0.85 10.81
CA THR A 61 -10.45 -1.74 9.66
C THR A 61 -11.73 -1.40 8.92
N ILE A 62 -12.75 -0.98 9.63
CA ILE A 62 -14.02 -0.54 9.03
C ILE A 62 -13.78 0.73 8.22
N ALA A 63 -13.10 1.71 8.81
CA ALA A 63 -12.78 2.96 8.13
C ALA A 63 -11.92 2.73 6.88
N TYR A 64 -10.97 1.82 6.97
CA TYR A 64 -10.11 1.47 5.85
C TYR A 64 -10.93 0.90 4.68
N TYR A 65 -11.79 -0.06 4.98
CA TYR A 65 -12.66 -0.64 3.96
C TYR A 65 -13.55 0.43 3.32
N ASP A 66 -14.21 1.23 4.14
CA ASP A 66 -15.11 2.28 3.67
C ASP A 66 -14.37 3.28 2.78
N TYR A 67 -13.18 3.68 3.19
CA TYR A 67 -12.35 4.57 2.41
C TYR A 67 -12.01 3.96 1.05
N MET A 68 -11.55 2.72 1.04
CA MET A 68 -11.17 2.04 -0.21
C MET A 68 -12.36 1.89 -1.15
N GLN A 69 -13.55 1.61 -0.61
CA GLN A 69 -14.75 1.55 -1.44
C GLN A 69 -15.12 2.92 -2.02
N SER A 70 -14.89 3.98 -1.26
CA SER A 70 -15.21 5.34 -1.70
C SER A 70 -14.31 5.84 -2.83
N VAL A 71 -13.09 5.34 -2.93
CA VAL A 71 -12.11 5.82 -3.92
C VAL A 71 -11.90 4.88 -5.10
N LYS A 72 -12.47 3.69 -5.08
CA LYS A 72 -12.24 2.71 -6.14
C LYS A 72 -12.67 3.18 -7.52
N ASP A 73 -13.61 4.11 -7.59
CA ASP A 73 -14.07 4.68 -8.85
C ASP A 73 -13.21 5.88 -9.29
N LYS A 74 -12.38 6.39 -8.40
CA LYS A 74 -11.52 7.54 -8.69
C LYS A 74 -10.14 7.12 -9.21
N ILE A 75 -9.67 5.95 -8.80
CA ILE A 75 -8.35 5.47 -9.13
C ILE A 75 -8.34 3.96 -9.09
N ALA A 76 -7.60 3.34 -9.99
CA ALA A 76 -7.41 1.89 -9.97
C ALA A 76 -6.37 1.55 -8.90
N ILE A 77 -6.73 0.65 -8.00
CA ILE A 77 -5.86 0.23 -6.91
C ILE A 77 -5.49 -1.23 -7.11
N ASN A 78 -4.20 -1.51 -7.23
CA ASN A 78 -3.68 -2.86 -7.37
C ASN A 78 -2.87 -3.21 -6.11
N PHE A 79 -3.19 -4.36 -5.53
CA PHE A 79 -2.46 -4.85 -4.36
C PHE A 79 -1.48 -5.92 -4.81
N VAL A 80 -0.20 -5.69 -4.55
CA VAL A 80 0.88 -6.60 -4.95
C VAL A 80 1.50 -7.20 -3.70
N LYS A 81 1.28 -8.49 -3.49
CA LYS A 81 1.88 -9.19 -2.36
C LYS A 81 3.36 -9.39 -2.62
N VAL A 82 4.18 -8.89 -1.69
CA VAL A 82 5.61 -9.12 -1.73
C VAL A 82 5.98 -10.16 -0.69
N LYS A 83 7.14 -10.78 -0.85
CA LYS A 83 7.64 -11.71 0.13
C LYS A 83 7.91 -10.96 1.42
N GLY A 84 7.30 -11.41 2.50
CA GLY A 84 7.49 -10.80 3.79
C GLY A 84 8.89 -11.06 4.35
N HIS A 85 9.13 -10.49 5.52
CA HIS A 85 10.42 -10.58 6.18
C HIS A 85 10.61 -11.90 6.93
N SER A 86 9.89 -12.92 6.58
CA SER A 86 9.78 -14.16 7.34
C SER A 86 11.07 -14.98 7.39
N GLY A 87 12.07 -14.43 8.03
CA GLY A 87 13.31 -15.12 8.30
C GLY A 87 14.23 -15.31 7.11
N VAL A 88 13.97 -14.68 6.00
CA VAL A 88 14.84 -14.77 4.84
C VAL A 88 15.89 -13.68 4.93
N GLU A 89 17.15 -14.12 4.99
CA GLU A 89 18.26 -13.19 4.99
C GLU A 89 18.24 -12.33 3.73
N GLY A 90 18.59 -11.09 3.88
CA GLY A 90 18.58 -10.14 2.77
C GLY A 90 17.31 -9.31 2.68
N ASN A 91 16.19 -9.81 3.19
CA ASN A 91 14.96 -9.03 3.19
C ASN A 91 15.07 -7.82 4.09
N GLU A 92 15.74 -7.97 5.24
CA GLU A 92 15.98 -6.84 6.13
C GLU A 92 16.79 -5.76 5.45
N GLU A 93 17.82 -6.16 4.72
CA GLU A 93 18.68 -5.23 4.02
C GLU A 93 17.91 -4.52 2.89
N ALA A 94 17.13 -5.27 2.13
CA ALA A 94 16.31 -4.71 1.07
C ALA A 94 15.29 -3.72 1.62
N ASP A 95 14.64 -4.07 2.73
CA ASP A 95 13.68 -3.19 3.38
C ASP A 95 14.34 -1.91 3.88
N ARG A 96 15.52 -2.05 4.49
CA ARG A 96 16.27 -0.90 4.98
C ARG A 96 16.68 0.04 3.86
N LEU A 97 17.13 -0.52 2.74
CA LEU A 97 17.50 0.27 1.58
C LEU A 97 16.31 0.99 0.98
N ALA A 98 15.18 0.32 0.90
CA ALA A 98 13.96 0.94 0.39
C ALA A 98 13.52 2.10 1.26
N LYS A 99 13.55 1.92 2.57
CA LYS A 99 13.18 2.99 3.52
C LYS A 99 14.14 4.16 3.45
N LYS A 100 15.42 3.87 3.33
CA LYS A 100 16.45 4.90 3.21
C LYS A 100 16.29 5.69 1.91
N ALA A 101 16.00 5.01 0.82
CA ALA A 101 15.85 5.64 -0.49
C ALA A 101 14.70 6.65 -0.52
N VAL A 102 13.66 6.44 0.30
CA VAL A 102 12.51 7.36 0.37
C VAL A 102 12.56 8.28 1.58
N GLY A 103 13.65 8.28 2.32
CA GLY A 103 13.83 9.19 3.43
C GLY A 103 13.07 8.85 4.70
N ILE A 104 12.69 7.61 4.88
CA ILE A 104 11.95 7.17 6.08
C ILE A 104 12.90 6.88 7.23
N LEU A 105 14.11 6.49 6.94
CA LEU A 105 15.13 6.23 7.96
C LEU A 105 16.00 7.43 8.19
#